data_e3ab34ccae93b5a267665a936595babd
#
_entry.id   e3ab34ccae93b5a267665a936595babd
#
_cell.length_a   1.000
_cell.length_b   1.000
_cell.length_c   1.000
_cell.angle_alpha   90.00
_cell.angle_beta   90.00
_cell.angle_gamma   90.00
#
_symmetry.space_group_name_H-M   'P 1'
#
loop_
_entity.id
_entity.type
_entity.pdbx_description
1 polymer ?
#
loop_
_entity_poly.entity_id
_entity_poly.type
_entity_poly.pdbx_seq_one_letter_code
_entity_poly.pdbx_strand_id
1 'polypeptide(L)'
;MRSSRITDVPEMFQIIDKCEACYVSMVDEHNMPYVVPLNFGLKDGVIYLHSSQDGKKTDILRQNKNVCIAFSTDHQLRFQHETVACSYGMKYRSVLVYGHIEFIDDAAAKIEAMNIVMKKYVGKEFSYNAPAIREVCVYKVIISEMTGKKLGY
;
A
#
# COMPACT_ATOMS: atom_id res chain seq x y z
N MET A 1 8.55 -23.81 10.05
CA MET A 1 7.57 -23.34 9.03
C MET A 1 8.27 -23.14 7.70
N ARG A 2 7.63 -23.53 6.61
CA ARG A 2 8.21 -23.40 5.26
C ARG A 2 7.69 -22.10 4.60
N SER A 3 8.60 -21.35 3.99
CA SER A 3 8.26 -20.18 3.19
C SER A 3 8.04 -20.60 1.73
N SER A 4 7.05 -20.00 1.07
CA SER A 4 6.78 -20.20 -0.35
C SER A 4 6.51 -18.87 -1.04
N ARG A 5 6.81 -18.80 -2.34
CA ARG A 5 6.43 -17.66 -3.19
C ARG A 5 4.98 -17.78 -3.60
N ILE A 6 4.34 -16.63 -3.75
CA ILE A 6 3.01 -16.49 -4.35
C ILE A 6 3.23 -15.94 -5.75
N THR A 7 2.76 -16.66 -6.76
CA THR A 7 2.87 -16.26 -8.17
C THR A 7 1.52 -15.89 -8.78
N ASP A 8 0.43 -16.27 -8.10
CA ASP A 8 -0.92 -15.98 -8.55
C ASP A 8 -1.27 -14.50 -8.29
N VAL A 9 -1.49 -13.74 -9.35
CA VAL A 9 -1.80 -12.31 -9.27
C VAL A 9 -3.09 -12.02 -8.52
N PRO A 10 -4.21 -12.74 -8.76
CA PRO A 10 -5.42 -12.59 -7.95
C PRO A 10 -5.20 -12.83 -6.46
N GLU A 11 -4.41 -13.84 -6.05
CA GLU A 11 -4.06 -14.09 -4.64
C GLU A 11 -3.31 -12.89 -4.05
N MET A 12 -2.36 -12.30 -4.79
CA MET A 12 -1.64 -11.12 -4.34
C MET A 12 -2.57 -9.91 -4.12
N PHE A 13 -3.52 -9.66 -5.02
CA PHE A 13 -4.50 -8.58 -4.84
C PHE A 13 -5.44 -8.82 -3.65
N GLN A 14 -5.82 -10.06 -3.38
CA GLN A 14 -6.60 -10.40 -2.18
C GLN A 14 -5.82 -10.11 -0.89
N ILE A 15 -4.52 -10.38 -0.87
CA ILE A 15 -3.65 -10.07 0.26
C ILE A 15 -3.56 -8.55 0.46
N ILE A 16 -3.34 -7.79 -0.61
CA ILE A 16 -3.32 -6.33 -0.57
C ILE A 16 -4.63 -5.80 0.01
N ASP A 17 -5.76 -6.26 -0.47
CA ASP A 17 -7.08 -5.77 -0.07
C ASP A 17 -7.40 -6.04 1.41
N LYS A 18 -6.85 -7.11 1.99
CA LYS A 18 -6.98 -7.42 3.43
C LYS A 18 -6.19 -6.48 4.33
N CYS A 19 -5.15 -5.83 3.84
CA CYS A 19 -4.30 -4.97 4.65
C CYS A 19 -5.02 -3.66 5.01
N GLU A 20 -4.90 -3.23 6.27
CA GLU A 20 -5.49 -1.97 6.73
C GLU A 20 -4.64 -0.75 6.36
N ALA A 21 -3.36 -0.95 6.20
CA ALA A 21 -2.40 0.08 5.79
C ALA A 21 -1.34 -0.52 4.87
N CYS A 22 -0.69 0.34 4.12
CA CYS A 22 0.50 -0.01 3.35
C CYS A 22 1.69 0.85 3.78
N TYR A 23 2.88 0.40 3.44
CA TYR A 23 4.13 1.11 3.72
C TYR A 23 4.78 1.49 2.41
N VAL A 24 4.77 2.79 2.10
CA VAL A 24 5.29 3.32 0.84
C VAL A 24 6.72 3.75 1.03
N SER A 25 7.63 3.06 0.37
CA SER A 25 9.04 3.36 0.35
C SER A 25 9.41 4.16 -0.90
N MET A 26 10.20 5.19 -0.72
CA MET A 26 10.66 6.11 -1.76
C MET A 26 12.12 6.48 -1.51
N VAL A 27 12.76 7.13 -2.47
CA VAL A 27 14.16 7.53 -2.39
C VAL A 27 14.28 9.02 -2.68
N ASP A 28 14.95 9.74 -1.81
CA ASP A 28 15.16 11.18 -1.94
C ASP A 28 16.31 11.53 -2.92
N GLU A 29 16.57 12.82 -3.12
CA GLU A 29 17.62 13.34 -4.00
C GLU A 29 19.04 12.96 -3.57
N HIS A 30 19.22 12.59 -2.29
CA HIS A 30 20.50 12.13 -1.72
C HIS A 30 20.62 10.60 -1.72
N ASN A 31 19.76 9.90 -2.46
CA ASN A 31 19.70 8.44 -2.50
C ASN A 31 19.39 7.80 -1.13
N MET A 32 18.72 8.53 -0.25
CA MET A 32 18.30 8.04 1.06
C MET A 32 16.89 7.44 0.98
N PRO A 33 16.70 6.23 1.49
CA PRO A 33 15.37 5.63 1.57
C PRO A 33 14.51 6.35 2.61
N TYR A 34 13.23 6.48 2.30
CA TYR A 34 12.22 7.05 3.18
C TYR A 34 10.95 6.23 3.07
N VAL A 35 10.35 5.86 4.19
CA VAL A 35 9.15 5.03 4.23
C VAL A 35 8.09 5.64 5.12
N VAL A 36 6.83 5.59 4.67
CA VAL A 36 5.68 6.08 5.43
C VAL A 36 4.52 5.10 5.38
N PRO A 37 3.76 4.94 6.49
CA PRO A 37 2.50 4.22 6.46
C PRO A 37 1.41 5.10 5.84
N LEU A 38 0.57 4.52 4.99
CA LEU A 38 -0.58 5.19 4.38
C LEU A 38 -1.80 4.29 4.35
N ASN A 39 -2.98 4.90 4.43
CA ASN A 39 -4.21 4.28 3.98
C ASN A 39 -4.25 4.24 2.46
N PHE A 40 -4.99 3.32 1.90
CA PHE A 40 -5.04 3.13 0.45
C PHE A 40 -6.40 2.58 -0.01
N GLY A 41 -6.66 2.70 -1.29
CA GLY A 41 -7.72 1.99 -1.98
C GLY A 41 -7.15 1.15 -3.10
N LEU A 42 -7.86 0.09 -3.47
CA LEU A 42 -7.51 -0.78 -4.58
C LEU A 42 -8.73 -0.98 -5.47
N LYS A 43 -8.59 -0.70 -6.77
CA LYS A 43 -9.62 -0.97 -7.77
C LYS A 43 -8.97 -1.25 -9.12
N ASP A 44 -9.39 -2.34 -9.76
CA ASP A 44 -8.96 -2.72 -11.12
C ASP A 44 -7.42 -2.75 -11.27
N GLY A 45 -6.72 -3.28 -10.26
CA GLY A 45 -5.26 -3.40 -10.26
C GLY A 45 -4.51 -2.09 -10.04
N VAL A 46 -5.20 -1.03 -9.62
CA VAL A 46 -4.60 0.28 -9.33
C VAL A 46 -4.73 0.59 -7.84
N ILE A 47 -3.64 1.02 -7.22
CA ILE A 47 -3.60 1.47 -5.83
C ILE A 47 -3.75 2.99 -5.81
N TYR A 48 -4.68 3.48 -4.99
CA TYR A 48 -4.96 4.90 -4.81
C TYR A 48 -4.49 5.35 -3.43
N LEU A 49 -3.77 6.45 -3.40
CA LEU A 49 -3.17 7.04 -2.21
C LEU A 49 -3.53 8.52 -2.11
N HIS A 50 -3.51 9.05 -0.90
CA HIS A 50 -3.71 10.48 -0.67
C HIS A 50 -2.85 10.98 0.49
N SER A 51 -2.59 12.27 0.48
CA SER A 51 -1.85 12.96 1.54
C SER A 51 -2.11 14.46 1.51
N SER A 52 -1.43 15.21 2.39
CA SER A 52 -1.35 16.66 2.26
C SER A 52 -0.57 17.06 1.00
N GLN A 53 -0.83 18.26 0.49
CA GLN A 53 -0.09 18.83 -0.64
C GLN A 53 1.39 19.07 -0.31
N ASP A 54 1.67 19.42 0.94
CA ASP A 54 3.00 19.78 1.41
C ASP A 54 3.55 18.70 2.33
N GLY A 55 4.88 18.60 2.38
CA GLY A 55 5.62 17.71 3.26
C GLY A 55 6.67 16.87 2.52
N LYS A 56 7.56 16.26 3.31
CA LYS A 56 8.71 15.51 2.80
C LYS A 56 8.32 14.42 1.79
N LYS A 57 7.28 13.67 2.09
CA LYS A 57 6.76 12.62 1.20
C LYS A 57 6.39 13.15 -0.19
N THR A 58 5.60 14.21 -0.22
CA THR A 58 5.12 14.80 -1.46
C THR A 58 6.26 15.43 -2.25
N ASP A 59 7.21 16.09 -1.57
CA ASP A 59 8.40 16.67 -2.20
C ASP A 59 9.26 15.60 -2.86
N ILE A 60 9.50 14.48 -2.18
CA ILE A 60 10.24 13.35 -2.75
C ILE A 60 9.52 12.77 -3.97
N LEU A 61 8.22 12.50 -3.86
CA LEU A 61 7.44 11.87 -4.93
C LEU A 61 7.29 12.75 -6.17
N ARG A 62 7.35 14.08 -6.03
CA ARG A 62 7.36 15.00 -7.18
C ARG A 62 8.67 14.90 -7.97
N GLN A 63 9.79 14.63 -7.30
CA GLN A 63 11.11 14.52 -7.93
C GLN A 63 11.41 13.11 -8.40
N ASN A 64 11.07 12.09 -7.60
CA ASN A 64 11.26 10.69 -7.91
C ASN A 64 9.97 9.91 -7.65
N LYS A 65 9.31 9.52 -8.72
CA LYS A 65 8.00 8.84 -8.67
C LYS A 65 8.09 7.34 -8.41
N ASN A 66 9.29 6.76 -8.40
CA ASN A 66 9.48 5.34 -8.16
C ASN A 66 9.21 4.99 -6.71
N VAL A 67 8.44 3.93 -6.50
CA VAL A 67 8.07 3.45 -5.17
C VAL A 67 8.17 1.94 -5.07
N CYS A 68 8.41 1.47 -3.84
CA CYS A 68 8.18 0.11 -3.44
C CYS A 68 7.20 0.12 -2.27
N ILE A 69 6.10 -0.61 -2.37
CA ILE A 69 5.04 -0.63 -1.35
C ILE A 69 4.96 -2.01 -0.74
N ALA A 70 5.05 -2.07 0.59
CA ALA A 70 4.93 -3.31 1.34
C ALA A 70 3.53 -3.46 1.93
N PHE A 71 2.97 -4.65 1.75
CA PHE A 71 1.72 -5.12 2.34
C PHE A 71 2.00 -6.39 3.13
N SER A 72 1.47 -6.49 4.35
CA SER A 72 1.65 -7.68 5.17
C SER A 72 0.44 -7.91 6.05
N THR A 73 -0.03 -9.15 6.11
CA THR A 73 -1.26 -9.53 6.82
C THR A 73 -1.18 -10.98 7.33
N ASP A 74 -2.24 -11.42 8.00
CA ASP A 74 -2.40 -12.78 8.53
C ASP A 74 -1.26 -13.20 9.48
N HIS A 75 -0.79 -12.23 10.29
CA HIS A 75 0.27 -12.49 11.25
C HIS A 75 -0.26 -13.38 12.38
N GLN A 76 0.40 -14.51 12.60
CA GLN A 76 0.03 -15.43 13.66
C GLN A 76 1.28 -16.09 14.27
N LEU A 77 1.51 -15.84 15.56
CA LEU A 77 2.59 -16.52 16.29
C LEU A 77 2.27 -18.02 16.40
N ARG A 78 3.25 -18.86 16.10
CA ARG A 78 3.20 -20.31 16.23
C ARG A 78 4.47 -20.84 16.88
N PHE A 79 4.33 -21.89 17.66
CA PHE A 79 5.45 -22.61 18.26
C PHE A 79 5.11 -24.10 18.38
N GLN A 80 6.13 -24.94 18.46
CA GLN A 80 6.01 -26.37 18.72
C GLN A 80 6.25 -26.70 20.19
N HIS A 81 7.20 -26.00 20.81
CA HIS A 81 7.57 -26.19 22.22
C HIS A 81 7.70 -24.84 22.90
N GLU A 82 6.95 -24.66 23.99
CA GLU A 82 6.85 -23.40 24.69
C GLU A 82 8.19 -22.89 25.23
N THR A 83 9.06 -23.80 25.65
CA THR A 83 10.36 -23.45 26.26
C THR A 83 11.53 -23.38 25.27
N VAL A 84 11.26 -23.67 23.98
CA VAL A 84 12.30 -23.73 22.94
C VAL A 84 12.14 -22.56 21.98
N ALA A 85 12.97 -21.53 22.14
CA ALA A 85 12.87 -20.29 21.36
C ALA A 85 12.91 -20.51 19.82
N CYS A 86 13.77 -21.39 19.32
CA CYS A 86 13.85 -21.69 17.89
C CYS A 86 12.63 -22.43 17.32
N SER A 87 11.69 -22.90 18.17
CA SER A 87 10.43 -23.47 17.74
C SER A 87 9.36 -22.43 17.40
N TYR A 88 9.58 -21.18 17.79
CA TYR A 88 8.68 -20.07 17.51
C TYR A 88 8.85 -19.54 16.09
N GLY A 89 7.78 -19.09 15.50
CA GLY A 89 7.79 -18.44 14.20
C GLY A 89 6.50 -17.66 13.96
N MET A 90 6.58 -16.64 13.14
CA MET A 90 5.43 -15.83 12.75
C MET A 90 4.93 -16.27 11.37
N LYS A 91 3.70 -16.78 11.29
CA LYS A 91 3.03 -16.96 10.02
C LYS A 91 2.65 -15.59 9.45
N TYR A 92 2.73 -15.44 8.15
CA TYR A 92 2.29 -14.21 7.47
C TYR A 92 2.07 -14.43 5.97
N ARG A 93 1.35 -13.51 5.36
CA ARG A 93 1.32 -13.29 3.91
C ARG A 93 1.77 -11.88 3.61
N SER A 94 2.57 -11.69 2.58
CA SER A 94 3.07 -10.37 2.17
C SER A 94 3.13 -10.23 0.66
N VAL A 95 2.97 -8.97 0.21
CA VAL A 95 3.16 -8.58 -1.19
C VAL A 95 4.02 -7.32 -1.21
N LEU A 96 5.01 -7.30 -2.10
CA LEU A 96 5.73 -6.08 -2.47
C LEU A 96 5.25 -5.64 -3.85
N VAL A 97 4.91 -4.37 -3.97
CA VAL A 97 4.50 -3.73 -5.21
C VAL A 97 5.57 -2.74 -5.63
N TYR A 98 6.10 -2.93 -6.82
CA TYR A 98 7.01 -1.98 -7.47
C TYR A 98 6.27 -1.22 -8.55
N GLY A 99 6.45 0.09 -8.60
CA GLY A 99 5.78 0.92 -9.58
C GLY A 99 6.19 2.37 -9.48
N HIS A 100 5.39 3.22 -10.08
CA HIS A 100 5.57 4.66 -10.02
C HIS A 100 4.25 5.38 -9.72
N ILE A 101 4.38 6.57 -9.15
CA ILE A 101 3.27 7.44 -8.80
C ILE A 101 2.86 8.26 -10.04
N GLU A 102 1.55 8.39 -10.22
CA GLU A 102 0.93 9.41 -11.07
C GLU A 102 0.01 10.29 -10.22
N PHE A 103 0.29 11.58 -10.19
CA PHE A 103 -0.56 12.54 -9.50
C PHE A 103 -1.88 12.72 -10.25
N ILE A 104 -2.96 12.88 -9.50
CA ILE A 104 -4.31 13.10 -10.02
C ILE A 104 -4.71 14.54 -9.69
N ASP A 105 -4.83 15.40 -10.70
CA ASP A 105 -5.12 16.83 -10.53
C ASP A 105 -6.57 17.17 -10.87
N ASP A 106 -7.23 16.40 -11.75
CA ASP A 106 -8.64 16.59 -12.10
C ASP A 106 -9.55 16.36 -10.91
N ALA A 107 -10.45 17.32 -10.61
CA ALA A 107 -11.31 17.28 -9.43
C ALA A 107 -12.24 16.06 -9.41
N ALA A 108 -12.85 15.70 -10.53
CA ALA A 108 -13.74 14.54 -10.62
C ALA A 108 -12.95 13.22 -10.40
N ALA A 109 -11.76 13.12 -10.96
CA ALA A 109 -10.87 11.97 -10.78
C ALA A 109 -10.36 11.86 -9.34
N LYS A 110 -10.08 12.96 -8.67
CA LYS A 110 -9.75 12.98 -7.24
C LYS A 110 -10.89 12.46 -6.38
N ILE A 111 -12.11 12.89 -6.63
CA ILE A 111 -13.32 12.43 -5.91
C ILE A 111 -13.50 10.93 -6.09
N GLU A 112 -13.36 10.43 -7.31
CA GLU A 112 -13.44 9.00 -7.58
C GLU A 112 -12.39 8.21 -6.82
N ALA A 113 -11.14 8.64 -6.85
CA ALA A 113 -10.03 8.02 -6.11
C ALA A 113 -10.26 8.04 -4.60
N MET A 114 -10.70 9.18 -4.04
CA MET A 114 -11.00 9.29 -2.61
C MET A 114 -12.16 8.38 -2.21
N ASN A 115 -13.17 8.22 -3.05
CA ASN A 115 -14.27 7.30 -2.79
C ASN A 115 -13.85 5.83 -2.85
N ILE A 116 -12.89 5.46 -3.68
CA ILE A 116 -12.28 4.12 -3.66
C ILE A 116 -11.62 3.86 -2.30
N VAL A 117 -10.88 4.82 -1.77
CA VAL A 117 -10.27 4.73 -0.43
C VAL A 117 -11.35 4.65 0.66
N MET A 118 -12.32 5.54 0.66
CA MET A 118 -13.38 5.59 1.68
C MET A 118 -14.24 4.33 1.69
N LYS A 119 -14.53 3.78 0.53
CA LYS A 119 -15.31 2.54 0.41
C LYS A 119 -14.61 1.35 1.08
N LYS A 120 -13.28 1.29 1.03
CA LYS A 120 -12.50 0.27 1.75
C LYS A 120 -12.69 0.37 3.26
N TYR A 121 -12.61 1.56 3.84
CA TYR A 121 -12.59 1.75 5.31
C TYR A 121 -13.97 1.96 5.92
N VAL A 122 -14.89 2.59 5.19
CA VAL A 122 -16.22 2.99 5.71
C VAL A 122 -17.37 2.28 4.99
N GLY A 123 -17.11 1.70 3.82
CA GLY A 123 -18.10 0.94 3.06
C GLY A 123 -19.09 1.79 2.26
N LYS A 124 -18.85 3.11 2.13
CA LYS A 124 -19.72 4.03 1.38
C LYS A 124 -18.94 5.13 0.69
N GLU A 125 -19.58 5.78 -0.27
CA GLU A 125 -19.07 6.96 -0.95
C GLU A 125 -19.51 8.24 -0.26
N PHE A 126 -18.76 9.33 -0.46
CA PHE A 126 -18.99 10.65 0.13
C PHE A 126 -19.03 11.72 -0.95
N SER A 127 -19.71 12.83 -0.62
CA SER A 127 -19.60 14.08 -1.36
C SER A 127 -18.47 14.94 -0.77
N TYR A 128 -17.79 15.69 -1.61
CA TYR A 128 -16.68 16.57 -1.21
C TYR A 128 -16.96 17.98 -1.70
N ASN A 129 -16.70 18.99 -0.86
CA ASN A 129 -16.71 20.37 -1.30
C ASN A 129 -15.45 20.70 -2.11
N ALA A 130 -15.50 21.76 -2.91
CA ALA A 130 -14.39 22.15 -3.78
C ALA A 130 -13.09 22.48 -3.02
N PRO A 131 -13.11 23.21 -1.86
CA PRO A 131 -11.90 23.42 -1.07
C PRO A 131 -11.23 22.15 -0.61
N ALA A 132 -11.97 21.18 -0.08
CA ALA A 132 -11.44 19.91 0.41
C ALA A 132 -10.72 19.13 -0.71
N ILE A 133 -11.31 19.10 -1.91
CA ILE A 133 -10.70 18.43 -3.06
C ILE A 133 -9.46 19.15 -3.58
N ARG A 134 -9.43 20.48 -3.53
CA ARG A 134 -8.22 21.23 -3.92
C ARG A 134 -7.05 20.99 -2.98
N GLU A 135 -7.31 20.89 -1.69
CA GLU A 135 -6.28 20.79 -0.64
C GLU A 135 -5.69 19.39 -0.50
N VAL A 136 -6.41 18.37 -0.89
CA VAL A 136 -5.89 17.00 -0.83
C VAL A 136 -4.97 16.69 -2.03
N CYS A 137 -3.83 16.08 -1.76
CA CYS A 137 -2.97 15.52 -2.79
C CYS A 137 -3.38 14.05 -3.02
N VAL A 138 -3.81 13.74 -4.22
CA VAL A 138 -4.25 12.39 -4.61
C VAL A 138 -3.35 11.85 -5.71
N TYR A 139 -2.98 10.61 -5.58
CA TYR A 139 -2.13 9.94 -6.56
C TYR A 139 -2.45 8.46 -6.65
N LYS A 140 -2.14 7.86 -7.78
CA LYS A 140 -2.28 6.43 -8.03
C LYS A 140 -0.92 5.79 -8.31
N VAL A 141 -0.82 4.51 -8.05
CA VAL A 141 0.37 3.70 -8.33
C VAL A 141 0.13 2.89 -9.58
N ILE A 142 0.97 3.09 -10.58
CA ILE A 142 1.04 2.25 -11.75
C ILE A 142 2.01 1.11 -11.45
N ILE A 143 1.49 -0.10 -11.35
CA ILE A 143 2.23 -1.28 -10.93
C ILE A 143 3.05 -1.82 -12.11
N SER A 144 4.37 -1.95 -11.92
CA SER A 144 5.25 -2.59 -12.89
C SER A 144 5.55 -4.06 -12.55
N GLU A 145 5.63 -4.38 -11.24
CA GLU A 145 5.94 -5.73 -10.77
C GLU A 145 5.33 -5.95 -9.38
N MET A 146 4.91 -7.17 -9.11
CA MET A 146 4.53 -7.63 -7.77
C MET A 146 5.26 -8.91 -7.42
N THR A 147 5.67 -9.03 -6.16
CA THR A 147 6.20 -10.27 -5.60
C THR A 147 5.43 -10.63 -4.34
N GLY A 148 4.99 -11.88 -4.25
CA GLY A 148 4.26 -12.39 -3.09
C GLY A 148 5.04 -13.46 -2.34
N LYS A 149 4.87 -13.47 -1.01
CA LYS A 149 5.49 -14.46 -0.13
C LYS A 149 4.53 -14.83 1.00
N LYS A 150 4.53 -16.12 1.35
CA LYS A 150 3.82 -16.62 2.54
C LYS A 150 4.71 -17.53 3.37
N LEU A 151 4.50 -17.51 4.66
CA LEU A 151 5.17 -18.38 5.62
C LEU A 151 4.11 -19.09 6.47
N GLY A 152 4.12 -20.42 6.44
CA GLY A 152 3.23 -21.24 7.25
C GLY A 152 1.77 -21.34 6.77
N TYR A 153 1.50 -20.94 5.51
CA TYR A 153 0.20 -21.05 4.85
C TYR A 153 0.30 -21.86 3.56
#